data_cd97e3dd4beb2879b1971e2b02942028
#
_entry.id   cd97e3dd4beb2879b1971e2b02942028
#
_cell.length_a   1.000
_cell.length_b   1.000
_cell.length_c   1.000
_cell.angle_alpha   90.00
_cell.angle_beta   90.00
_cell.angle_gamma   90.00
#
_symmetry.space_group_name_H-M   'P 1'
#
loop_
_entity.id
_entity.type
_entity.pdbx_description
1 polymer ?
#
loop_
_entity_poly.entity_id
_entity_poly.type
_entity_poly.pdbx_seq_one_letter_code
_entity_poly.pdbx_strand_id
1 'polypeptide(L)'
;MPKALHFDSASIDGDAAEEIWRESLRPMYEIDRPTGAAFRAAMRTWDMGGAMLLTQHTASDEVRFRRTRGRIATSGVDHYLLHCLLGGTLRSESAQGEQRVPVNSVTIRDMAVENVGIARDAPMLTLSIPRAALDRRMPAGARLHGACWDASDPVGGMIAAHLCSLARLATDMSDEQAALAADATLELLGACLVPKLRFDTKADDPRLAPMLRARALSHIEQNLRDPDLGAESLRRALGISRTALYALFDETGGVARHIRDRRLDEAMRRLTAPRHGRERIAEIAYALGFGSEKTFNRAFRERFDCAPGEAREQGAARVLKAPSDDDDGDVHTIAAQYQAKLLGLR
;
A
#
# COMPACT_ATOMS: atom_id res chain seq x y z
N MET A 1 -11.53 -3.18 -22.20
CA MET A 1 -10.19 -3.79 -21.99
C MET A 1 -9.46 -2.94 -20.99
N PRO A 2 -8.89 -3.48 -19.91
CA PRO A 2 -8.11 -2.69 -18.97
C PRO A 2 -6.93 -2.08 -19.75
N LYS A 3 -6.92 -0.74 -19.89
CA LYS A 3 -5.79 -0.02 -20.51
C LYS A 3 -4.56 -0.27 -19.64
N ALA A 4 -3.58 -1.00 -20.16
CA ALA A 4 -2.30 -1.15 -19.50
C ALA A 4 -1.56 0.17 -19.56
N LEU A 5 -1.06 0.67 -18.43
CA LEU A 5 -0.04 1.69 -18.42
C LEU A 5 1.28 1.04 -18.86
N HIS A 6 1.94 1.63 -19.82
CA HIS A 6 3.19 1.10 -20.35
C HIS A 6 4.27 2.17 -20.28
N PHE A 7 5.41 1.79 -19.73
CA PHE A 7 6.64 2.58 -19.70
C PHE A 7 7.79 1.71 -20.20
N ASP A 8 8.58 2.23 -21.13
CA ASP A 8 9.81 1.60 -21.61
C ASP A 8 10.86 2.68 -21.83
N SER A 9 11.96 2.60 -21.09
CA SER A 9 13.07 3.53 -21.19
C SER A 9 13.76 3.50 -22.57
N ALA A 10 13.59 2.44 -23.36
CA ALA A 10 14.14 2.37 -24.70
C ALA A 10 13.48 3.33 -25.70
N SER A 11 12.26 3.81 -25.38
CA SER A 11 11.49 4.75 -26.21
C SER A 11 11.59 6.22 -25.75
N ILE A 12 12.39 6.50 -24.70
CA ILE A 12 12.45 7.80 -24.03
C ILE A 12 13.92 8.16 -23.81
N ASP A 13 14.26 9.45 -23.78
CA ASP A 13 15.60 9.92 -23.39
C ASP A 13 16.01 9.37 -22.02
N GLY A 14 17.27 8.93 -21.87
CA GLY A 14 17.72 8.18 -20.70
C GLY A 14 17.54 8.88 -19.37
N ASP A 15 17.83 10.17 -19.28
CA ASP A 15 17.68 10.96 -18.04
C ASP A 15 16.20 11.18 -17.72
N ALA A 16 15.39 11.50 -18.71
CA ALA A 16 13.94 11.63 -18.57
C ALA A 16 13.30 10.29 -18.19
N ALA A 17 13.75 9.18 -18.78
CA ALA A 17 13.25 7.85 -18.46
C ALA A 17 13.53 7.47 -16.99
N GLU A 18 14.71 7.77 -16.46
CA GLU A 18 15.03 7.50 -15.05
C GLU A 18 14.17 8.35 -14.12
N GLU A 19 13.93 9.62 -14.44
CA GLU A 19 13.11 10.51 -13.64
C GLU A 19 11.65 10.03 -13.57
N ILE A 20 11.05 9.65 -14.72
CA ILE A 20 9.69 9.10 -14.78
C ILE A 20 9.55 7.86 -13.90
N TRP A 21 10.49 6.94 -14.06
CA TRP A 21 10.48 5.70 -13.31
C TRP A 21 10.61 5.95 -11.80
N ARG A 22 11.52 6.84 -11.42
CA ARG A 22 11.75 7.27 -10.04
C ARG A 22 10.50 7.94 -9.45
N GLU A 23 9.89 8.85 -10.21
CA GLU A 23 8.67 9.53 -9.81
C GLU A 23 7.48 8.56 -9.69
N SER A 24 7.34 7.59 -10.60
CA SER A 24 6.31 6.56 -10.52
C SER A 24 6.37 5.78 -9.20
N LEU A 25 7.56 5.45 -8.73
CA LEU A 25 7.76 4.69 -7.50
C LEU A 25 7.82 5.54 -6.23
N ARG A 26 7.88 6.87 -6.36
CA ARG A 26 8.02 7.82 -5.26
C ARG A 26 7.01 7.66 -4.13
N PRO A 27 5.72 7.33 -4.33
CA PRO A 27 4.80 7.09 -3.21
C PRO A 27 5.19 5.88 -2.37
N MET A 28 5.87 4.90 -2.97
CA MET A 28 6.26 3.66 -2.31
C MET A 28 7.65 3.75 -1.70
N TYR A 29 8.64 4.26 -2.47
CA TYR A 29 10.05 4.16 -2.11
C TYR A 29 10.84 5.43 -2.44
N GLU A 30 11.91 5.63 -1.70
CA GLU A 30 13.07 6.43 -2.12
C GLU A 30 13.98 5.50 -2.90
N ILE A 31 14.31 5.91 -4.13
CA ILE A 31 15.12 5.09 -5.06
C ILE A 31 16.51 5.72 -5.19
N ASP A 32 17.52 4.88 -5.06
CA ASP A 32 18.91 5.23 -5.31
C ASP A 32 19.52 4.24 -6.29
N ARG A 33 20.34 4.74 -7.23
CA ARG A 33 21.08 3.96 -8.20
C ARG A 33 22.52 4.44 -8.27
N PRO A 34 23.48 3.54 -8.52
CA PRO A 34 24.84 3.93 -8.83
C PRO A 34 24.87 4.84 -10.07
N THR A 35 25.65 5.91 -10.01
CA THR A 35 25.85 6.83 -11.14
C THR A 35 26.71 6.19 -12.21
N GLY A 36 26.40 6.45 -13.49
CA GLY A 36 27.26 6.13 -14.64
C GLY A 36 26.84 4.93 -15.50
N ALA A 37 25.84 4.16 -15.10
CA ALA A 37 25.28 3.10 -15.94
C ALA A 37 24.09 3.62 -16.75
N ALA A 38 23.94 3.20 -18.01
CA ALA A 38 22.79 3.54 -18.83
C ALA A 38 21.50 2.98 -18.18
N PHE A 39 20.50 3.85 -17.93
CA PHE A 39 19.24 3.41 -17.36
C PHE A 39 18.44 2.59 -18.36
N ARG A 40 18.05 1.40 -17.94
CA ARG A 40 17.10 0.57 -18.69
C ARG A 40 16.06 0.03 -17.73
N ALA A 41 14.82 0.39 -17.96
CA ALA A 41 13.69 -0.14 -17.21
C ALA A 41 12.44 -0.22 -18.09
N ALA A 42 11.61 -1.20 -17.83
CA ALA A 42 10.29 -1.30 -18.42
C ALA A 42 9.27 -1.62 -17.33
N MET A 43 8.09 -1.05 -17.44
CA MET A 43 6.99 -1.28 -16.53
C MET A 43 5.69 -1.38 -17.32
N ARG A 44 4.90 -2.40 -17.03
CA ARG A 44 3.55 -2.56 -17.55
C ARG A 44 2.60 -2.80 -16.39
N THR A 45 1.57 -1.99 -16.26
CA THR A 45 0.64 -2.06 -15.13
C THR A 45 -0.79 -2.20 -15.62
N TRP A 46 -1.51 -3.16 -15.08
CA TRP A 46 -2.93 -3.41 -15.31
C TRP A 46 -3.72 -3.12 -14.04
N ASP A 47 -4.80 -2.39 -14.21
CA ASP A 47 -5.80 -2.17 -13.17
C ASP A 47 -6.75 -3.38 -13.15
N MET A 48 -6.78 -4.10 -12.05
CA MET A 48 -7.60 -5.29 -11.87
C MET A 48 -8.92 -4.91 -11.18
N GLY A 49 -9.72 -4.09 -11.87
CA GLY A 49 -11.04 -3.69 -11.41
C GLY A 49 -11.06 -2.76 -10.19
N GLY A 50 -9.99 -1.98 -9.97
CA GLY A 50 -9.86 -1.11 -8.79
C GLY A 50 -9.57 -1.87 -7.48
N ALA A 51 -9.52 -3.21 -7.52
CA ALA A 51 -9.25 -4.04 -6.35
C ALA A 51 -7.76 -4.24 -6.08
N MET A 52 -6.94 -4.24 -7.13
CA MET A 52 -5.48 -4.34 -7.05
C MET A 52 -4.83 -3.85 -8.35
N LEU A 53 -3.53 -3.55 -8.30
CA LEU A 53 -2.71 -3.37 -9.51
C LEU A 53 -1.79 -4.56 -9.69
N LEU A 54 -1.76 -5.10 -10.92
CA LEU A 54 -0.72 -6.02 -11.35
C LEU A 54 0.32 -5.24 -12.15
N THR A 55 1.57 -5.27 -11.72
CA THR A 55 2.67 -4.59 -12.39
C THR A 55 3.75 -5.61 -12.74
N GLN A 56 4.11 -5.68 -14.02
CA GLN A 56 5.33 -6.34 -14.47
C GLN A 56 6.39 -5.28 -14.67
N HIS A 57 7.53 -5.43 -14.02
CA HIS A 57 8.61 -4.46 -14.16
C HIS A 57 9.97 -5.11 -14.19
N THR A 58 10.89 -4.43 -14.88
CA THR A 58 12.30 -4.75 -14.94
C THR A 58 13.08 -3.46 -14.74
N ALA A 59 14.23 -3.53 -14.11
CA ALA A 59 15.22 -2.48 -14.13
C ALA A 59 16.59 -3.15 -14.23
N SER A 60 17.44 -2.65 -15.13
CA SER A 60 18.83 -3.11 -15.23
C SER A 60 19.65 -2.53 -14.09
N ASP A 61 20.78 -3.17 -13.85
CA ASP A 61 21.74 -2.80 -12.83
C ASP A 61 21.19 -2.90 -11.38
N GLU A 62 21.92 -2.27 -10.48
CA GLU A 62 21.56 -2.24 -9.06
C GLU A 62 20.63 -1.08 -8.79
N VAL A 63 19.49 -1.40 -8.18
CA VAL A 63 18.53 -0.44 -7.67
C VAL A 63 18.40 -0.64 -6.18
N ARG A 64 18.66 0.42 -5.41
CA ARG A 64 18.42 0.46 -3.97
C ARG A 64 17.11 1.17 -3.72
N PHE A 65 16.26 0.56 -2.93
CA PHE A 65 14.98 1.12 -2.55
C PHE A 65 14.85 1.16 -1.04
N ARG A 66 14.32 2.28 -0.54
CA ARG A 66 14.15 2.51 0.90
C ARG A 66 12.77 3.10 1.18
N ARG A 67 12.06 2.48 2.10
CA ARG A 67 10.83 3.01 2.66
C ARG A 67 11.08 3.43 4.10
N THR A 68 11.10 4.73 4.31
CA THR A 68 11.39 5.37 5.60
C THR A 68 10.09 5.67 6.36
N ARG A 69 10.19 5.93 7.68
CA ARG A 69 9.06 6.40 8.51
C ARG A 69 8.40 7.66 7.94
N GLY A 70 9.21 8.59 7.45
CA GLY A 70 8.71 9.80 6.81
C GLY A 70 7.85 9.48 5.58
N ARG A 71 8.32 8.55 4.74
CA ARG A 71 7.57 8.10 3.57
C ARG A 71 6.27 7.39 3.94
N ILE A 72 6.29 6.53 4.95
CA ILE A 72 5.11 5.85 5.47
C ILE A 72 4.06 6.88 5.92
N ALA A 73 4.48 7.91 6.66
CA ALA A 73 3.57 8.91 7.21
C ALA A 73 2.92 9.81 6.14
N THR A 74 3.61 10.07 5.01
CA THR A 74 3.19 11.09 4.04
C THR A 74 2.67 10.55 2.72
N SER A 75 2.93 9.27 2.40
CA SER A 75 2.65 8.72 1.06
C SER A 75 1.18 8.40 0.81
N GLY A 76 0.39 8.14 1.85
CA GLY A 76 -0.99 7.65 1.73
C GLY A 76 -1.10 6.21 1.20
N VAL A 77 0.01 5.52 0.98
CA VAL A 77 0.03 4.12 0.50
C VAL A 77 -0.11 3.18 1.68
N ASP A 78 -1.27 2.53 1.80
CA ASP A 78 -1.58 1.51 2.81
C ASP A 78 -1.91 0.18 2.15
N HIS A 79 -0.88 -0.42 1.55
CA HIS A 79 -0.99 -1.62 0.73
C HIS A 79 -0.03 -2.71 1.20
N TYR A 80 -0.30 -3.94 0.77
CA TYR A 80 0.69 -4.98 0.66
C TYR A 80 1.22 -5.04 -0.76
N LEU A 81 2.52 -5.22 -0.92
CA LEU A 81 3.15 -5.54 -2.19
C LEU A 81 3.56 -7.01 -2.17
N LEU A 82 2.95 -7.78 -3.04
CA LEU A 82 3.32 -9.18 -3.24
C LEU A 82 4.21 -9.25 -4.48
N HIS A 83 5.48 -9.61 -4.28
CA HIS A 83 6.48 -9.69 -5.35
C HIS A 83 6.74 -11.14 -5.73
N CYS A 84 6.72 -11.45 -7.01
CA CYS A 84 7.26 -12.67 -7.58
C CYS A 84 8.53 -12.34 -8.36
N LEU A 85 9.68 -12.78 -7.89
CA LEU A 85 10.97 -12.54 -8.56
C LEU A 85 11.13 -13.53 -9.71
N LEU A 86 11.27 -13.03 -10.94
CA LEU A 86 11.39 -13.86 -12.15
C LEU A 86 12.84 -14.11 -12.57
N GLY A 87 13.79 -13.33 -12.05
CA GLY A 87 15.21 -13.44 -12.39
C GLY A 87 16.04 -12.47 -11.57
N GLY A 88 17.35 -12.45 -11.79
CA GLY A 88 18.27 -11.55 -11.11
C GLY A 88 18.39 -11.82 -9.59
N THR A 89 18.60 -10.76 -8.82
CA THR A 89 18.73 -10.86 -7.37
C THR A 89 17.90 -9.79 -6.66
N LEU A 90 17.26 -10.20 -5.57
CA LEU A 90 16.55 -9.31 -4.67
C LEU A 90 16.99 -9.62 -3.23
N ARG A 91 17.54 -8.63 -2.57
CA ARG A 91 17.83 -8.66 -1.13
C ARG A 91 17.00 -7.61 -0.43
N SER A 92 16.52 -7.90 0.73
CA SER A 92 15.84 -6.92 1.55
C SER A 92 16.25 -7.05 3.00
N GLU A 93 16.32 -5.93 3.68
CA GLU A 93 16.62 -5.81 5.09
C GLU A 93 15.39 -5.31 5.83
N SER A 94 15.09 -5.94 6.93
CA SER A 94 14.01 -5.57 7.84
C SER A 94 14.48 -5.79 9.29
N ALA A 95 13.64 -5.45 10.26
CA ALA A 95 13.91 -5.72 11.67
C ALA A 95 14.18 -7.20 11.98
N GLN A 96 13.78 -8.13 11.10
CA GLN A 96 14.05 -9.57 11.21
C GLN A 96 15.40 -9.99 10.60
N GLY A 97 16.17 -9.05 10.05
CA GLY A 97 17.45 -9.27 9.40
C GLY A 97 17.40 -9.16 7.87
N GLU A 98 18.54 -9.50 7.26
CA GLU A 98 18.68 -9.56 5.80
C GLU A 98 18.00 -10.81 5.24
N GLN A 99 17.23 -10.65 4.17
CA GLN A 99 16.58 -11.72 3.44
C GLN A 99 17.00 -11.69 1.98
N ARG A 100 17.49 -12.79 1.46
CA ARG A 100 17.65 -13.02 0.02
C ARG A 100 16.41 -13.74 -0.51
N VAL A 101 15.79 -13.16 -1.53
CA VAL A 101 14.59 -13.73 -2.18
C VAL A 101 15.06 -14.64 -3.33
N PRO A 102 14.76 -15.94 -3.33
CA PRO A 102 15.09 -16.82 -4.44
C PRO A 102 14.27 -16.49 -5.70
N VAL A 103 14.79 -16.82 -6.88
CA VAL A 103 14.06 -16.70 -8.15
C VAL A 103 12.83 -17.62 -8.14
N ASN A 104 11.76 -17.18 -8.75
CA ASN A 104 10.42 -17.81 -8.76
C ASN A 104 9.78 -17.95 -7.38
N SER A 105 10.29 -17.23 -6.39
CA SER A 105 9.69 -17.13 -5.06
C SER A 105 8.77 -15.94 -4.95
N VAL A 106 7.79 -16.05 -4.06
CA VAL A 106 6.86 -14.97 -3.74
C VAL A 106 7.17 -14.41 -2.37
N THR A 107 7.27 -13.09 -2.26
CA THR A 107 7.50 -12.40 -0.98
C THR A 107 6.54 -11.24 -0.80
N ILE A 108 6.20 -10.94 0.45
CA ILE A 108 5.27 -9.85 0.77
C ILE A 108 5.99 -8.73 1.52
N ARG A 109 5.68 -7.51 1.12
CA ARG A 109 6.07 -6.27 1.80
C ARG A 109 4.83 -5.55 2.30
N ASP A 110 4.82 -5.25 3.58
CA ASP A 110 3.83 -4.37 4.19
C ASP A 110 4.31 -2.92 4.06
N MET A 111 3.54 -2.09 3.37
CA MET A 111 3.91 -0.69 3.14
C MET A 111 3.71 0.20 4.38
N ALA A 112 3.20 -0.34 5.48
CA ALA A 112 3.22 0.32 6.80
C ALA A 112 4.51 0.04 7.60
N VAL A 113 5.47 -0.75 7.06
CA VAL A 113 6.71 -1.15 7.72
C VAL A 113 7.91 -0.61 6.96
N GLU A 114 8.90 -0.09 7.72
CA GLU A 114 10.18 0.33 7.13
C GLU A 114 10.88 -0.86 6.50
N ASN A 115 11.41 -0.65 5.31
CA ASN A 115 12.26 -1.65 4.68
C ASN A 115 13.28 -1.00 3.76
N VAL A 116 14.39 -1.70 3.59
CA VAL A 116 15.46 -1.38 2.65
C VAL A 116 15.68 -2.61 1.78
N GLY A 117 16.00 -2.41 0.52
CA GLY A 117 16.33 -3.52 -0.35
C GLY A 117 17.20 -3.12 -1.51
N ILE A 118 17.78 -4.13 -2.12
CA ILE A 118 18.63 -4.02 -3.30
C ILE A 118 18.15 -5.05 -4.30
N ALA A 119 17.75 -4.56 -5.47
CA ALA A 119 17.43 -5.38 -6.64
C ALA A 119 18.52 -5.20 -7.68
N ARG A 120 18.92 -6.29 -8.35
CA ARG A 120 19.88 -6.24 -9.46
C ARG A 120 19.38 -7.11 -10.59
N ASP A 121 19.22 -6.51 -11.76
CA ASP A 121 18.71 -7.17 -12.98
C ASP A 121 17.48 -8.05 -12.67
N ALA A 122 16.53 -7.49 -11.90
CA ALA A 122 15.48 -8.24 -11.24
C ALA A 122 14.11 -8.04 -11.90
N PRO A 123 13.80 -8.76 -13.01
CA PRO A 123 12.44 -8.79 -13.52
C PRO A 123 11.52 -9.40 -12.47
N MET A 124 10.39 -8.72 -12.21
CA MET A 124 9.43 -9.21 -11.24
C MET A 124 7.99 -8.82 -11.57
N LEU A 125 7.07 -9.61 -11.06
CA LEU A 125 5.65 -9.29 -10.99
C LEU A 125 5.33 -8.78 -9.59
N THR A 126 4.56 -7.72 -9.53
CA THR A 126 4.12 -7.12 -8.27
C THR A 126 2.61 -6.96 -8.26
N LEU A 127 1.94 -7.51 -7.25
CA LEU A 127 0.57 -7.11 -6.92
C LEU A 127 0.61 -6.04 -5.83
N SER A 128 0.01 -4.89 -6.12
CA SER A 128 -0.29 -3.88 -5.11
C SER A 128 -1.71 -4.12 -4.62
N ILE A 129 -1.85 -4.56 -3.36
CA ILE A 129 -3.12 -5.00 -2.77
C ILE A 129 -3.47 -4.08 -1.61
N PRO A 130 -4.64 -3.41 -1.62
CA PRO A 130 -5.10 -2.62 -0.48
C PRO A 130 -5.08 -3.47 0.80
N ARG A 131 -4.59 -2.90 1.90
CA ARG A 131 -4.52 -3.61 3.19
C ARG A 131 -5.86 -4.23 3.55
N ALA A 132 -6.95 -3.46 3.50
CA ALA A 132 -8.27 -3.91 3.87
C ALA A 132 -8.76 -5.11 3.01
N ALA A 133 -8.33 -5.22 1.76
CA ALA A 133 -8.73 -6.32 0.89
C ALA A 133 -8.08 -7.65 1.30
N LEU A 134 -6.80 -7.63 1.69
CA LEU A 134 -6.10 -8.84 2.12
C LEU A 134 -6.40 -9.17 3.59
N ASP A 135 -6.45 -8.17 4.48
CA ASP A 135 -6.68 -8.38 5.92
C ASP A 135 -8.04 -9.05 6.21
N ARG A 136 -9.07 -8.78 5.39
CA ARG A 136 -10.36 -9.49 5.52
C ARG A 136 -10.27 -11.00 5.31
N ARG A 137 -9.23 -11.47 4.64
CA ARG A 137 -8.99 -12.89 4.31
C ARG A 137 -7.90 -13.52 5.18
N MET A 138 -7.25 -12.70 5.99
CA MET A 138 -6.20 -13.15 6.89
C MET A 138 -6.74 -13.30 8.32
N PRO A 139 -6.24 -14.25 9.09
CA PRO A 139 -6.48 -14.28 10.52
C PRO A 139 -5.99 -12.99 11.16
N ALA A 140 -6.71 -12.52 12.16
CA ALA A 140 -6.33 -11.34 12.90
C ALA A 140 -4.90 -11.48 13.44
N GLY A 141 -4.05 -10.49 13.15
CA GLY A 141 -2.66 -10.47 13.59
C GLY A 141 -1.66 -11.22 12.72
N ALA A 142 -2.07 -11.61 11.53
CA ALA A 142 -1.15 -12.17 10.55
C ALA A 142 -0.01 -11.20 10.23
N ARG A 143 1.24 -11.65 10.39
CA ARG A 143 2.43 -10.88 10.01
C ARG A 143 2.88 -11.31 8.63
N LEU A 144 2.61 -10.47 7.65
CA LEU A 144 2.93 -10.74 6.25
C LEU A 144 4.28 -10.16 5.83
N HIS A 145 4.75 -9.08 6.48
CA HIS A 145 6.00 -8.41 6.10
C HIS A 145 7.19 -9.35 6.16
N GLY A 146 7.93 -9.46 5.06
CA GLY A 146 9.11 -10.33 4.95
C GLY A 146 8.78 -11.82 4.78
N ALA A 147 7.52 -12.23 4.81
CA ALA A 147 7.16 -13.60 4.50
C ALA A 147 7.58 -13.95 3.06
N CYS A 148 8.15 -15.14 2.88
CA CYS A 148 8.63 -15.63 1.60
C CYS A 148 8.21 -17.10 1.40
N TRP A 149 7.65 -17.37 0.25
CA TRP A 149 7.28 -18.72 -0.21
C TRP A 149 8.19 -19.09 -1.36
N ASP A 150 9.09 -20.00 -1.09
CA ASP A 150 10.04 -20.51 -2.08
C ASP A 150 9.31 -21.32 -3.18
N ALA A 151 9.81 -21.26 -4.41
CA ALA A 151 9.25 -22.02 -5.53
C ALA A 151 9.35 -23.57 -5.34
N SER A 152 10.27 -24.04 -4.50
CA SER A 152 10.35 -25.46 -4.11
C SER A 152 9.19 -25.88 -3.19
N ASP A 153 8.54 -24.93 -2.54
CA ASP A 153 7.31 -25.16 -1.81
C ASP A 153 6.11 -25.21 -2.79
N PRO A 154 5.31 -26.29 -2.78
CA PRO A 154 4.16 -26.42 -3.69
C PRO A 154 3.22 -25.21 -3.65
N VAL A 155 3.00 -24.61 -2.48
CA VAL A 155 2.13 -23.43 -2.32
C VAL A 155 2.79 -22.19 -2.94
N GLY A 156 4.09 -21.99 -2.70
CA GLY A 156 4.86 -20.91 -3.32
C GLY A 156 4.86 -21.00 -4.84
N GLY A 157 5.11 -22.21 -5.36
CA GLY A 157 5.07 -22.50 -6.80
C GLY A 157 3.69 -22.24 -7.40
N MET A 158 2.61 -22.61 -6.71
CA MET A 158 1.23 -22.37 -7.15
C MET A 158 0.91 -20.86 -7.22
N ILE A 159 1.30 -20.08 -6.22
CA ILE A 159 1.11 -18.61 -6.22
C ILE A 159 1.91 -17.99 -7.36
N ALA A 160 3.19 -18.35 -7.53
CA ALA A 160 4.03 -17.83 -8.60
C ALA A 160 3.46 -18.14 -9.99
N ALA A 161 3.03 -19.40 -10.22
CA ALA A 161 2.40 -19.81 -11.47
C ALA A 161 1.10 -19.04 -11.75
N HIS A 162 0.27 -18.81 -10.72
CA HIS A 162 -0.93 -17.99 -10.83
C HIS A 162 -0.60 -16.56 -11.26
N LEU A 163 0.38 -15.91 -10.63
CA LEU A 163 0.79 -14.54 -10.97
C LEU A 163 1.32 -14.45 -12.41
N CYS A 164 2.13 -15.42 -12.85
CA CYS A 164 2.61 -15.49 -14.22
C CYS A 164 1.46 -15.66 -15.23
N SER A 165 0.48 -16.50 -14.92
CA SER A 165 -0.70 -16.69 -15.76
C SER A 165 -1.56 -15.44 -15.81
N LEU A 166 -1.77 -14.78 -14.67
CA LEU A 166 -2.51 -13.54 -14.59
C LEU A 166 -1.85 -12.44 -15.45
N ALA A 167 -0.53 -12.24 -15.34
CA ALA A 167 0.20 -11.26 -16.14
C ALA A 167 0.11 -11.52 -17.65
N ARG A 168 0.15 -12.79 -18.05
CA ARG A 168 0.04 -13.20 -19.46
C ARG A 168 -1.34 -12.91 -20.03
N LEU A 169 -2.39 -13.06 -19.24
CA LEU A 169 -3.78 -12.94 -19.69
C LEU A 169 -4.37 -11.54 -19.47
N ALA A 170 -3.76 -10.73 -18.60
CA ALA A 170 -4.30 -9.44 -18.16
C ALA A 170 -4.59 -8.46 -19.33
N THR A 171 -3.78 -8.50 -20.40
CA THR A 171 -3.97 -7.63 -21.57
C THR A 171 -5.28 -7.95 -22.32
N ASP A 172 -5.68 -9.22 -22.32
CA ASP A 172 -6.83 -9.70 -23.11
C ASP A 172 -8.13 -9.75 -22.29
N MET A 173 -8.07 -9.45 -20.99
CA MET A 173 -9.24 -9.43 -20.11
C MET A 173 -10.15 -8.24 -20.40
N SER A 174 -11.45 -8.38 -20.22
CA SER A 174 -12.36 -7.26 -20.02
C SER A 174 -12.24 -6.73 -18.60
N ASP A 175 -12.77 -5.52 -18.33
CA ASP A 175 -12.75 -4.93 -16.98
C ASP A 175 -13.48 -5.82 -15.95
N GLU A 176 -14.58 -6.46 -16.37
CA GLU A 176 -15.33 -7.42 -15.55
C GLU A 176 -14.50 -8.68 -15.26
N GLN A 177 -13.82 -9.24 -16.27
CA GLN A 177 -12.94 -10.39 -16.10
C GLN A 177 -11.75 -10.06 -15.21
N ALA A 178 -11.19 -8.85 -15.33
CA ALA A 178 -10.09 -8.38 -14.48
C ALA A 178 -10.54 -8.27 -13.00
N ALA A 179 -11.75 -7.77 -12.74
CA ALA A 179 -12.31 -7.70 -11.39
C ALA A 179 -12.56 -9.11 -10.81
N LEU A 180 -13.12 -10.04 -11.58
CA LEU A 180 -13.29 -11.44 -11.17
C LEU A 180 -11.95 -12.13 -10.89
N ALA A 181 -10.95 -11.89 -11.74
CA ALA A 181 -9.60 -12.43 -11.54
C ALA A 181 -8.93 -11.86 -10.28
N ALA A 182 -9.19 -10.59 -9.95
CA ALA A 182 -8.71 -9.98 -8.72
C ALA A 182 -9.33 -10.64 -7.49
N ASP A 183 -10.64 -10.82 -7.46
CA ASP A 183 -11.33 -11.50 -6.35
C ASP A 183 -10.83 -12.94 -6.18
N ALA A 184 -10.74 -13.71 -7.28
CA ALA A 184 -10.20 -15.07 -7.25
C ALA A 184 -8.74 -15.10 -6.73
N THR A 185 -7.92 -14.11 -7.11
CA THR A 185 -6.54 -13.99 -6.64
C THR A 185 -6.50 -13.73 -5.12
N LEU A 186 -7.35 -12.85 -4.61
CA LEU A 186 -7.43 -12.57 -3.18
C LEU A 186 -7.87 -13.79 -2.37
N GLU A 187 -8.83 -14.57 -2.86
CA GLU A 187 -9.26 -15.84 -2.22
C GLU A 187 -8.13 -16.88 -2.22
N LEU A 188 -7.43 -17.02 -3.36
CA LEU A 188 -6.26 -17.90 -3.46
C LEU A 188 -5.19 -17.51 -2.45
N LEU A 189 -4.86 -16.21 -2.37
CA LEU A 189 -3.87 -15.70 -1.41
C LEU A 189 -4.33 -15.96 0.03
N GLY A 190 -5.61 -15.72 0.35
CA GLY A 190 -6.19 -16.03 1.65
C GLY A 190 -5.98 -17.48 2.06
N ALA A 191 -6.29 -18.41 1.17
CA ALA A 191 -6.13 -19.84 1.43
C ALA A 191 -4.67 -20.28 1.54
N CYS A 192 -3.79 -19.73 0.69
CA CYS A 192 -2.40 -20.16 0.57
C CYS A 192 -1.46 -19.55 1.60
N LEU A 193 -1.70 -18.33 2.02
CA LEU A 193 -0.78 -17.63 2.93
C LEU A 193 -0.98 -18.06 4.38
N VAL A 194 -2.22 -18.31 4.80
CA VAL A 194 -2.59 -18.64 6.20
C VAL A 194 -1.82 -19.80 6.80
N PRO A 195 -1.63 -20.95 6.13
CA PRO A 195 -0.99 -22.12 6.76
C PRO A 195 0.48 -21.91 7.17
N LYS A 196 1.16 -20.94 6.54
CA LYS A 196 2.57 -20.62 6.84
C LYS A 196 2.76 -19.45 7.79
N LEU A 197 1.69 -18.74 8.12
CA LEU A 197 1.79 -17.64 9.06
C LEU A 197 2.05 -18.18 10.46
N ARG A 198 3.05 -17.63 11.09
CA ARG A 198 3.32 -17.93 12.50
C ARG A 198 2.28 -17.19 13.35
N PHE A 199 1.51 -17.93 14.10
CA PHE A 199 0.58 -17.41 15.08
C PHE A 199 1.19 -17.64 16.46
N ASP A 200 1.38 -16.60 17.22
CA ASP A 200 1.72 -16.71 18.63
C ASP A 200 0.43 -16.75 19.47
N THR A 201 0.24 -17.80 20.25
CA THR A 201 -1.04 -18.15 20.89
C THR A 201 -1.11 -18.01 22.42
N LYS A 202 -0.50 -16.99 23.03
CA LYS A 202 -0.69 -16.75 24.48
C LYS A 202 -0.93 -15.26 24.78
N ALA A 203 -2.08 -14.95 25.41
CA ALA A 203 -2.60 -13.60 25.61
C ALA A 203 -1.75 -12.64 26.49
N ASP A 204 -0.78 -13.14 27.24
CA ASP A 204 0.14 -12.35 28.09
C ASP A 204 1.61 -12.36 27.61
N ASP A 205 1.89 -12.89 26.41
CA ASP A 205 3.26 -12.93 25.89
C ASP A 205 3.56 -11.59 25.17
N PRO A 206 4.65 -10.88 25.48
CA PRO A 206 5.10 -9.67 24.76
C PRO A 206 5.24 -9.90 23.25
N ARG A 207 5.39 -11.15 22.83
CA ARG A 207 5.40 -11.56 21.42
C ARG A 207 4.04 -11.39 20.74
N LEU A 208 2.94 -11.27 21.50
CA LEU A 208 1.59 -10.97 20.96
C LEU A 208 1.34 -9.49 20.69
N ALA A 209 2.17 -8.62 21.23
CA ALA A 209 1.98 -7.18 21.06
C ALA A 209 1.74 -6.77 19.59
N PRO A 210 2.46 -7.31 18.58
CA PRO A 210 2.21 -6.97 17.19
C PRO A 210 0.92 -7.55 16.62
N MET A 211 0.48 -8.72 17.08
CA MET A 211 -0.81 -9.29 16.69
C MET A 211 -1.96 -8.45 17.25
N LEU A 212 -1.89 -8.14 18.53
CA LEU A 212 -2.88 -7.31 19.20
C LEU A 212 -2.91 -5.90 18.59
N ARG A 213 -1.74 -5.37 18.20
CA ARG A 213 -1.65 -4.09 17.51
C ARG A 213 -2.33 -4.14 16.15
N ALA A 214 -2.09 -5.18 15.34
CA ALA A 214 -2.74 -5.33 14.05
C ALA A 214 -4.26 -5.47 14.18
N ARG A 215 -4.75 -6.25 15.16
CA ARG A 215 -6.18 -6.32 15.48
C ARG A 215 -6.74 -4.97 15.94
N ALA A 216 -5.98 -4.23 16.75
CA ALA A 216 -6.36 -2.90 17.19
C ALA A 216 -6.49 -1.94 16.00
N LEU A 217 -5.50 -1.94 15.11
CA LEU A 217 -5.50 -1.10 13.90
C LEU A 217 -6.67 -1.45 12.98
N SER A 218 -6.90 -2.73 12.71
CA SER A 218 -8.03 -3.18 11.89
C SER A 218 -9.38 -2.78 12.52
N HIS A 219 -9.53 -2.94 13.83
CA HIS A 219 -10.75 -2.53 14.53
C HIS A 219 -10.96 -1.00 14.46
N ILE A 220 -9.89 -0.22 14.60
CA ILE A 220 -9.93 1.24 14.45
C ILE A 220 -10.41 1.62 13.04
N GLU A 221 -9.83 1.04 12.00
CA GLU A 221 -10.19 1.33 10.60
C GLU A 221 -11.66 1.02 10.29
N GLN A 222 -12.16 -0.11 10.77
CA GLN A 222 -13.54 -0.53 10.57
C GLN A 222 -14.55 0.35 11.29
N ASN A 223 -14.13 1.02 12.39
CA ASN A 223 -15.00 1.77 13.28
C ASN A 223 -14.67 3.27 13.38
N LEU A 224 -13.92 3.83 12.43
CA LEU A 224 -13.48 5.25 12.45
C LEU A 224 -14.64 6.24 12.62
N ARG A 225 -15.83 5.88 12.11
CA ARG A 225 -17.04 6.71 12.14
C ARG A 225 -17.85 6.54 13.44
N ASP A 226 -17.54 5.52 14.23
CA ASP A 226 -18.21 5.30 15.51
C ASP A 226 -17.74 6.37 16.51
N PRO A 227 -18.65 7.22 17.04
CA PRO A 227 -18.29 8.24 18.02
C PRO A 227 -17.77 7.63 19.33
N ASP A 228 -18.17 6.40 19.66
CA ASP A 228 -17.77 5.67 20.86
C ASP A 228 -16.43 4.93 20.68
N LEU A 229 -15.82 5.00 19.49
CA LEU A 229 -14.50 4.43 19.26
C LEU A 229 -13.46 5.14 20.13
N GLY A 230 -12.90 4.42 21.09
CA GLY A 230 -11.91 4.91 22.03
C GLY A 230 -11.12 3.78 22.69
N ALA A 231 -10.29 4.13 23.67
CA ALA A 231 -9.44 3.15 24.35
C ALA A 231 -10.26 2.04 25.04
N GLU A 232 -11.40 2.37 25.62
CA GLU A 232 -12.22 1.39 26.35
C GLU A 232 -13.00 0.45 25.43
N SER A 233 -13.57 0.95 24.32
CA SER A 233 -14.23 0.10 23.31
C SER A 233 -13.23 -0.83 22.66
N LEU A 234 -12.05 -0.31 22.33
CA LEU A 234 -10.96 -1.09 21.74
C LEU A 234 -10.42 -2.18 22.69
N ARG A 235 -10.24 -1.84 23.98
CA ARG A 235 -9.82 -2.80 25.01
C ARG A 235 -10.80 -3.96 25.11
N ARG A 236 -12.12 -3.67 25.16
CA ARG A 236 -13.17 -4.69 25.19
C ARG A 236 -13.19 -5.57 23.95
N ALA A 237 -13.06 -4.96 22.76
CA ALA A 237 -13.05 -5.68 21.51
C ALA A 237 -11.84 -6.64 21.37
N LEU A 238 -10.70 -6.27 21.96
CA LEU A 238 -9.47 -7.07 21.92
C LEU A 238 -9.36 -8.07 23.07
N GLY A 239 -10.16 -7.91 24.13
CA GLY A 239 -10.07 -8.75 25.33
C GLY A 239 -8.77 -8.59 26.13
N ILE A 240 -8.14 -7.40 26.12
CA ILE A 240 -6.84 -7.14 26.76
C ILE A 240 -6.95 -6.16 27.92
N SER A 241 -5.90 -6.13 28.76
CA SER A 241 -5.80 -5.17 29.86
C SER A 241 -5.55 -3.74 29.35
N ARG A 242 -5.84 -2.74 30.18
CA ARG A 242 -5.56 -1.33 29.85
C ARG A 242 -4.07 -1.11 29.62
N THR A 243 -3.21 -1.68 30.46
CA THR A 243 -1.76 -1.58 30.36
C THR A 243 -1.27 -2.17 29.04
N ALA A 244 -1.77 -3.35 28.65
CA ALA A 244 -1.43 -3.96 27.38
C ALA A 244 -1.84 -3.09 26.18
N LEU A 245 -3.06 -2.50 26.21
CA LEU A 245 -3.51 -1.59 25.15
C LEU A 245 -2.58 -0.36 25.01
N TYR A 246 -2.22 0.29 26.12
CA TYR A 246 -1.37 1.47 26.06
C TYR A 246 0.05 1.12 25.55
N ALA A 247 0.60 -0.02 25.96
CA ALA A 247 1.89 -0.50 25.49
C ALA A 247 1.90 -0.73 23.96
N LEU A 248 0.77 -1.15 23.36
CA LEU A 248 0.66 -1.32 21.90
C LEU A 248 0.80 0.00 21.11
N PHE A 249 0.48 1.14 21.74
CA PHE A 249 0.45 2.46 21.09
C PHE A 249 1.46 3.46 21.68
N ASP A 250 2.38 3.01 22.55
CA ASP A 250 3.34 3.89 23.22
C ASP A 250 4.21 4.66 22.22
N GLU A 251 4.75 3.97 21.22
CA GLU A 251 5.57 4.58 20.16
C GLU A 251 4.81 5.59 19.28
N THR A 252 3.48 5.56 19.27
CA THR A 252 2.63 6.44 18.45
C THR A 252 2.01 7.58 19.25
N GLY A 253 2.42 7.76 20.49
CA GLY A 253 1.89 8.80 21.37
C GLY A 253 0.50 8.48 21.93
N GLY A 254 0.16 7.18 21.98
CA GLY A 254 -1.04 6.65 22.61
C GLY A 254 -2.20 6.40 21.64
N VAL A 255 -3.10 5.51 22.06
CA VAL A 255 -4.24 5.03 21.26
C VAL A 255 -5.20 6.17 20.86
N ALA A 256 -5.46 7.13 21.74
CA ALA A 256 -6.39 8.24 21.45
C ALA A 256 -5.83 9.16 20.35
N ARG A 257 -4.52 9.42 20.37
CA ARG A 257 -3.83 10.16 19.33
C ARG A 257 -3.89 9.41 18.01
N HIS A 258 -3.62 8.11 18.03
CA HIS A 258 -3.66 7.28 16.84
C HIS A 258 -5.06 7.31 16.18
N ILE A 259 -6.14 7.11 16.94
CA ILE A 259 -7.52 7.19 16.44
C ILE A 259 -7.79 8.58 15.83
N ARG A 260 -7.41 9.65 16.52
CA ARG A 260 -7.57 11.02 16.01
C ARG A 260 -6.84 11.21 14.69
N ASP A 261 -5.62 10.73 14.61
CA ASP A 261 -4.77 10.87 13.42
C ASP A 261 -5.37 10.12 12.23
N ARG A 262 -5.90 8.89 12.44
CA ARG A 262 -6.60 8.13 11.39
C ARG A 262 -7.90 8.80 10.93
N ARG A 263 -8.66 9.40 11.85
CA ARG A 263 -9.86 10.19 11.51
C ARG A 263 -9.49 11.42 10.66
N LEU A 264 -8.39 12.08 10.96
CA LEU A 264 -7.90 13.20 10.15
C LEU A 264 -7.43 12.76 8.76
N ASP A 265 -6.77 11.61 8.64
CA ASP A 265 -6.38 11.04 7.36
C ASP A 265 -7.60 10.71 6.49
N GLU A 266 -8.64 10.12 7.07
CA GLU A 266 -9.91 9.86 6.40
C GLU A 266 -10.62 11.17 5.99
N ALA A 267 -10.55 12.21 6.83
CA ALA A 267 -11.07 13.53 6.49
C ALA A 267 -10.35 14.14 5.29
N MET A 268 -9.01 14.07 5.27
CA MET A 268 -8.19 14.51 4.14
C MET A 268 -8.59 13.78 2.86
N ARG A 269 -8.73 12.46 2.93
CA ARG A 269 -9.15 11.64 1.79
C ARG A 269 -10.52 12.06 1.25
N ARG A 270 -11.50 12.33 2.13
CA ARG A 270 -12.84 12.79 1.73
C ARG A 270 -12.82 14.19 1.12
N LEU A 271 -12.05 15.10 1.70
CA LEU A 271 -11.94 16.48 1.21
C LEU A 271 -11.31 16.55 -0.18
N THR A 272 -10.35 15.66 -0.47
CA THR A 272 -9.63 15.63 -1.76
C THR A 272 -10.27 14.71 -2.81
N ALA A 273 -11.28 13.90 -2.44
CA ALA A 273 -11.94 12.97 -3.37
C ALA A 273 -12.94 13.68 -4.30
N PRO A 274 -12.93 13.39 -5.62
CA PRO A 274 -13.78 14.09 -6.62
C PRO A 274 -15.27 13.99 -6.35
N ARG A 275 -15.73 12.91 -5.74
CA ARG A 275 -17.15 12.60 -5.50
C ARG A 275 -17.73 13.21 -4.22
N HIS A 276 -16.89 13.69 -3.30
CA HIS A 276 -17.31 14.18 -1.97
C HIS A 276 -17.27 15.71 -1.83
N GLY A 277 -17.03 16.46 -2.91
CA GLY A 277 -16.92 17.92 -2.88
C GLY A 277 -18.18 18.69 -2.41
N ARG A 278 -19.28 17.98 -2.17
CA ARG A 278 -20.55 18.55 -1.69
C ARG A 278 -20.78 18.41 -0.18
N GLU A 279 -20.05 17.53 0.52
CA GLU A 279 -20.18 17.39 1.98
C GLU A 279 -19.64 18.66 2.68
N ARG A 280 -20.38 19.17 3.65
CA ARG A 280 -19.88 20.30 4.47
C ARG A 280 -18.73 19.84 5.36
N ILE A 281 -17.75 20.71 5.61
CA ILE A 281 -16.59 20.41 6.47
C ILE A 281 -17.08 19.98 7.85
N ALA A 282 -18.11 20.65 8.38
CA ALA A 282 -18.74 20.30 9.64
C ALA A 282 -19.33 18.88 9.63
N GLU A 283 -19.98 18.47 8.54
CA GLU A 283 -20.56 17.13 8.39
C GLU A 283 -19.47 16.06 8.41
N ILE A 284 -18.35 16.28 7.71
CA ILE A 284 -17.17 15.40 7.72
C ILE A 284 -16.62 15.29 9.14
N ALA A 285 -16.46 16.41 9.84
CA ALA A 285 -15.95 16.44 11.21
C ALA A 285 -16.83 15.62 12.17
N TYR A 286 -18.14 15.85 12.16
CA TYR A 286 -19.07 15.10 13.02
C TYR A 286 -19.17 13.62 12.65
N ALA A 287 -19.20 13.30 11.34
CA ALA A 287 -19.22 11.92 10.86
C ALA A 287 -17.95 11.12 11.24
N LEU A 288 -16.86 11.83 11.56
CA LEU A 288 -15.62 11.24 12.04
C LEU A 288 -15.41 11.40 13.54
N GLY A 289 -16.49 11.66 14.30
CA GLY A 289 -16.49 11.66 15.76
C GLY A 289 -15.76 12.83 16.41
N PHE A 290 -15.61 13.98 15.71
CA PHE A 290 -15.14 15.21 16.34
C PHE A 290 -16.31 15.92 17.01
N GLY A 291 -16.14 16.32 18.29
CA GLY A 291 -17.17 16.98 19.07
C GLY A 291 -17.51 18.41 18.60
N SER A 292 -16.64 19.04 17.79
CA SER A 292 -16.90 20.34 17.18
C SER A 292 -16.02 20.58 15.95
N GLU A 293 -16.54 21.39 15.02
CA GLU A 293 -15.79 21.82 13.85
C GLU A 293 -14.52 22.62 14.24
N LYS A 294 -14.58 23.40 15.32
CA LYS A 294 -13.41 24.16 15.81
C LYS A 294 -12.27 23.23 16.25
N THR A 295 -12.60 22.16 16.98
CA THR A 295 -11.61 21.13 17.40
C THR A 295 -11.04 20.40 16.20
N PHE A 296 -11.89 20.03 15.24
CA PHE A 296 -11.48 19.41 14.00
C PHE A 296 -10.52 20.31 13.20
N ASN A 297 -10.89 21.55 12.92
CA ASN A 297 -10.09 22.50 12.15
C ASN A 297 -8.70 22.73 12.77
N ARG A 298 -8.63 22.83 14.09
CA ARG A 298 -7.34 22.96 14.80
C ARG A 298 -6.49 21.71 14.63
N ALA A 299 -7.05 20.53 14.88
CA ALA A 299 -6.33 19.27 14.77
C ALA A 299 -5.89 18.97 13.33
N PHE A 300 -6.72 19.35 12.34
CA PHE A 300 -6.42 19.19 10.93
C PHE A 300 -5.23 20.08 10.51
N ARG A 301 -5.23 21.35 10.91
CA ARG A 301 -4.09 22.25 10.64
C ARG A 301 -2.81 21.77 11.32
N GLU A 302 -2.91 21.33 12.57
CA GLU A 302 -1.76 20.79 13.31
C GLU A 302 -1.12 19.60 12.61
N ARG A 303 -1.92 18.78 11.90
CA ARG A 303 -1.44 17.58 11.23
C ARG A 303 -0.97 17.79 9.80
N PHE A 304 -1.66 18.64 9.04
CA PHE A 304 -1.45 18.79 7.59
C PHE A 304 -0.90 20.16 7.17
N ASP A 305 -0.70 21.05 8.11
CA ASP A 305 -0.21 22.43 7.89
C ASP A 305 -1.08 23.23 6.89
N CYS A 306 -2.36 22.85 6.74
CA CYS A 306 -3.33 23.57 5.91
C CYS A 306 -4.73 23.48 6.52
N ALA A 307 -5.62 24.40 6.12
CA ALA A 307 -7.01 24.33 6.53
C ALA A 307 -7.80 23.28 5.69
N PRO A 308 -8.87 22.66 6.25
CA PRO A 308 -9.71 21.72 5.50
C PRO A 308 -10.27 22.27 4.19
N GLY A 309 -10.59 23.58 4.14
CA GLY A 309 -11.03 24.27 2.92
C GLY A 309 -9.95 24.32 1.85
N GLU A 310 -8.72 24.67 2.23
CA GLU A 310 -7.57 24.69 1.34
C GLU A 310 -7.23 23.30 0.78
N ALA A 311 -7.31 22.27 1.63
CA ALA A 311 -7.12 20.87 1.20
C ALA A 311 -8.18 20.46 0.13
N ARG A 312 -9.43 20.89 0.30
CA ARG A 312 -10.52 20.68 -0.68
C ARG A 312 -10.25 21.37 -2.01
N GLU A 313 -9.82 22.62 -1.97
CA GLU A 313 -9.49 23.40 -3.18
C GLU A 313 -8.32 22.77 -3.93
N GLN A 314 -7.29 22.34 -3.23
CA GLN A 314 -6.14 21.63 -3.81
C GLN A 314 -6.56 20.28 -4.42
N GLY A 315 -7.46 19.53 -3.77
CA GLY A 315 -8.04 18.31 -4.32
C GLY A 315 -8.83 18.56 -5.59
N ALA A 316 -9.67 19.60 -5.61
CA ALA A 316 -10.44 20.00 -6.79
C ALA A 316 -9.52 20.48 -7.94
N ALA A 317 -8.45 21.22 -7.64
CA ALA A 317 -7.47 21.65 -8.63
C ALA A 317 -6.69 20.48 -9.24
N ARG A 318 -6.39 19.43 -8.46
CA ARG A 318 -5.79 18.18 -8.97
C ARG A 318 -6.71 17.43 -9.91
N VAL A 319 -8.00 17.39 -9.63
CA VAL A 319 -9.00 16.75 -10.51
C VAL A 319 -9.14 17.49 -11.83
N LEU A 320 -9.09 18.81 -11.80
CA LEU A 320 -9.14 19.66 -13.02
C LEU A 320 -7.84 19.58 -13.84
N LYS A 321 -6.73 19.15 -13.23
CA LYS A 321 -5.44 18.92 -13.89
C LYS A 321 -5.18 17.45 -14.23
N ALA A 322 -6.09 16.53 -13.89
CA ALA A 322 -5.97 15.16 -14.34
C ALA A 322 -6.02 15.13 -15.88
N PRO A 323 -5.04 14.57 -16.56
CA PRO A 323 -5.03 14.48 -18.01
C PRO A 323 -6.26 13.72 -18.48
N SER A 324 -6.90 14.20 -19.54
CA SER A 324 -7.88 13.42 -20.28
C SER A 324 -7.20 12.18 -20.83
N ASP A 325 -7.89 11.04 -20.85
CA ASP A 325 -7.40 9.71 -21.26
C ASP A 325 -6.84 9.64 -22.71
N ASP A 326 -6.76 10.74 -23.43
CA ASP A 326 -6.36 10.83 -24.84
C ASP A 326 -4.95 11.39 -25.07
N ASP A 327 -4.17 11.71 -24.04
CA ASP A 327 -2.83 12.29 -24.19
C ASP A 327 -1.74 11.23 -23.94
N ASP A 328 -1.43 10.48 -24.98
CA ASP A 328 -0.46 9.37 -25.00
C ASP A 328 1.02 9.84 -25.08
N GLY A 329 1.30 11.12 -24.89
CA GLY A 329 2.59 11.71 -25.31
C GLY A 329 3.44 12.43 -24.26
N ASP A 330 2.99 12.68 -23.05
CA ASP A 330 3.79 13.43 -22.08
C ASP A 330 4.32 12.54 -20.95
N VAL A 331 5.62 12.62 -20.79
CA VAL A 331 6.49 11.87 -19.88
C VAL A 331 6.04 11.96 -18.40
N HIS A 332 5.57 13.10 -17.97
CA HIS A 332 5.00 13.28 -16.62
C HIS A 332 3.63 12.61 -16.44
N THR A 333 2.94 12.32 -17.52
CA THR A 333 1.60 11.72 -17.51
C THR A 333 1.65 10.26 -17.04
N ILE A 334 2.65 9.46 -17.45
CA ILE A 334 2.76 8.04 -17.06
C ILE A 334 2.94 7.88 -15.54
N ALA A 335 3.86 8.65 -14.96
CA ALA A 335 4.11 8.63 -13.52
C ALA A 335 2.87 9.06 -12.74
N ALA A 336 2.20 10.14 -13.18
CA ALA A 336 0.98 10.64 -12.56
C ALA A 336 -0.17 9.63 -12.65
N GLN A 337 -0.35 8.97 -13.80
CA GLN A 337 -1.37 7.92 -13.98
C GLN A 337 -1.13 6.71 -13.09
N TYR A 338 0.13 6.25 -13.00
CA TYR A 338 0.49 5.15 -12.09
C TYR A 338 0.21 5.49 -10.63
N GLN A 339 0.63 6.68 -10.19
CA GLN A 339 0.38 7.17 -8.84
C GLN A 339 -1.12 7.31 -8.55
N ALA A 340 -1.89 7.84 -9.48
CA ALA A 340 -3.34 7.99 -9.34
C ALA A 340 -4.02 6.62 -9.18
N LYS A 341 -3.63 5.62 -9.96
CA LYS A 341 -4.14 4.25 -9.82
C LYS A 341 -3.72 3.63 -8.50
N LEU A 342 -2.44 3.76 -8.11
CA LEU A 342 -1.93 3.21 -6.84
C LEU A 342 -2.65 3.81 -5.62
N LEU A 343 -2.79 5.13 -5.58
CA LEU A 343 -3.45 5.84 -4.47
C LEU A 343 -4.99 5.70 -4.51
N GLY A 344 -5.55 5.35 -5.65
CA GLY A 344 -6.98 5.11 -5.84
C GLY A 344 -7.46 3.71 -5.44
N LEU A 345 -6.56 2.77 -5.19
CA LEU A 345 -6.90 1.41 -4.73
C LEU A 345 -7.61 1.45 -3.36
N ARG A 346 -8.64 0.62 -3.17
CA ARG A 346 -9.50 0.57 -1.98
C ARG A 346 -9.69 -0.83 -1.43
#